data_f81beea7fae1281dc54994056c288793
#
_entry.id   f81beea7fae1281dc54994056c288793
#
_cell.length_a   1.000
_cell.length_b   1.000
_cell.length_c   1.000
_cell.angle_alpha   90.00
_cell.angle_beta   90.00
_cell.angle_gamma   90.00
#
_symmetry.space_group_name_H-M   'P 1'
#
loop_
_entity.id
_entity.type
_entity.pdbx_description
1 polymer ?
#
loop_
_entity_poly.entity_id
_entity_poly.type
_entity_poly.pdbx_seq_one_letter_code
_entity_poly.pdbx_strand_id
1 'polypeptide(L)'
;MYKPANTIYPRLAYADEHAAIEWLSKAFGFEERDRKTNADGSVLVWLELNGNTLMVCRTGYGLRSPQELGGVSEKTICYVRDIDAHYDRAVAANATIDRELEDTPWGDRRYEAADPEGHVWHFAEFVG
;
A
#
# COMPACT_ATOMS: atom_id res chain seq x y z
N MET A 1 2.19 -21.56 8.09
CA MET A 1 2.63 -20.49 7.17
C MET A 1 1.42 -19.83 6.51
N TYR A 2 1.42 -18.52 6.47
CA TYR A 2 0.36 -17.75 5.81
C TYR A 2 0.33 -18.07 4.31
N LYS A 3 -0.86 -18.27 3.78
CA LYS A 3 -1.05 -18.56 2.36
C LYS A 3 -1.99 -17.52 1.76
N PRO A 4 -1.50 -16.63 0.89
CA PRO A 4 -2.36 -15.63 0.27
C PRO A 4 -3.49 -16.24 -0.54
N ALA A 5 -4.64 -15.57 -0.56
CA ALA A 5 -5.78 -15.95 -1.38
C ALA A 5 -5.51 -15.70 -2.86
N ASN A 6 -4.85 -14.59 -3.17
CA ASN A 6 -4.45 -14.26 -4.54
C ASN A 6 -3.11 -14.94 -4.89
N THR A 7 -2.97 -15.34 -6.14
CA THR A 7 -1.77 -16.02 -6.63
C THR A 7 -0.75 -15.07 -7.25
N ILE A 8 -1.15 -13.83 -7.51
CA ILE A 8 -0.26 -12.76 -7.98
C ILE A 8 -0.41 -11.62 -6.99
N TYR A 9 0.68 -11.18 -6.40
CA TYR A 9 0.68 -10.02 -5.53
C TYR A 9 1.99 -9.25 -5.64
N PRO A 10 1.96 -7.93 -5.43
CA PRO A 10 3.16 -7.10 -5.53
C PRO A 10 4.08 -7.31 -4.33
N ARG A 11 5.36 -7.08 -4.57
CA ARG A 11 6.38 -6.98 -3.55
C ARG A 11 6.93 -5.55 -3.59
N LEU A 12 6.67 -4.78 -2.55
CA LEU A 12 7.06 -3.38 -2.48
C LEU A 12 8.28 -3.22 -1.59
N ALA A 13 9.29 -2.53 -2.10
CA ALA A 13 10.53 -2.31 -1.37
C ALA A 13 10.58 -0.93 -0.74
N TYR A 14 11.04 -0.89 0.51
CA TYR A 14 11.18 0.32 1.30
C TYR A 14 12.56 0.39 1.92
N ALA A 15 13.14 1.59 1.97
CA ALA A 15 14.41 1.79 2.66
C ALA A 15 14.25 1.51 4.17
N ASP A 16 13.10 1.89 4.73
CA ASP A 16 12.72 1.57 6.11
C ASP A 16 11.41 0.78 6.11
N GLU A 17 11.53 -0.52 5.94
CA GLU A 17 10.35 -1.39 5.87
C GLU A 17 9.57 -1.43 7.18
N HIS A 18 10.24 -1.31 8.32
CA HIS A 18 9.56 -1.30 9.62
C HIS A 18 8.62 -0.10 9.75
N ALA A 19 9.11 1.08 9.42
CA ALA A 19 8.29 2.29 9.46
C ALA A 19 7.17 2.24 8.42
N ALA A 20 7.44 1.68 7.24
CA ALA A 20 6.44 1.54 6.18
C ALA A 20 5.28 0.64 6.62
N ILE A 21 5.56 -0.48 7.26
CA ILE A 21 4.55 -1.42 7.74
C ILE A 21 3.60 -0.73 8.74
N GLU A 22 4.15 -0.01 9.71
CA GLU A 22 3.35 0.73 10.68
C GLU A 22 2.48 1.78 10.00
N TRP A 23 3.06 2.54 9.08
CA TRP A 23 2.35 3.60 8.39
C TRP A 23 1.23 3.07 7.50
N LEU A 24 1.49 2.02 6.71
CA LEU A 24 0.50 1.39 5.84
C LEU A 24 -0.68 0.83 6.64
N SER A 25 -0.41 0.28 7.81
CA SER A 25 -1.47 -0.19 8.71
C SER A 25 -2.31 0.98 9.22
N LYS A 26 -1.68 2.04 9.68
CA LYS A 26 -2.35 3.20 10.24
C LYS A 26 -3.12 3.99 9.18
N ALA A 27 -2.50 4.28 8.05
CA ALA A 27 -3.06 5.16 7.02
C ALA A 27 -4.07 4.47 6.12
N PHE A 28 -3.80 3.24 5.70
CA PHE A 28 -4.59 2.55 4.69
C PHE A 28 -5.35 1.33 5.23
N GLY A 29 -5.09 0.93 6.47
CA GLY A 29 -5.82 -0.17 7.09
C GLY A 29 -5.31 -1.56 6.77
N PHE A 30 -4.10 -1.68 6.26
CA PHE A 30 -3.49 -2.99 6.04
C PHE A 30 -3.27 -3.73 7.35
N GLU A 31 -3.48 -5.04 7.34
CA GLU A 31 -3.24 -5.91 8.48
C GLU A 31 -2.05 -6.82 8.20
N GLU A 32 -1.13 -6.91 9.15
CA GLU A 32 -0.02 -7.86 9.04
C GLU A 32 -0.54 -9.27 9.27
N ARG A 33 -0.26 -10.17 8.31
CA ARG A 33 -0.71 -11.56 8.37
C ARG A 33 0.41 -12.53 8.68
N ASP A 34 1.62 -12.24 8.25
CA ASP A 34 2.77 -13.07 8.52
C ASP A 34 4.05 -12.26 8.36
N ARG A 35 5.11 -12.74 8.99
CA ARG A 35 6.39 -12.03 8.99
C ARG A 35 7.53 -13.05 9.00
N LYS A 36 8.55 -12.79 8.18
CA LYS A 36 9.81 -13.50 8.25
C LYS A 36 10.90 -12.49 8.60
N THR A 37 11.61 -12.76 9.70
CA THR A 37 12.73 -11.91 10.14
C THR A 37 14.04 -12.53 9.71
N ASN A 38 14.87 -11.76 9.02
CA ASN A 38 16.19 -12.19 8.59
C ASN A 38 17.23 -11.92 9.68
N ALA A 39 18.42 -12.52 9.54
CA ALA A 39 19.49 -12.39 10.52
C ALA A 39 19.97 -10.94 10.70
N ASP A 40 19.85 -10.11 9.67
CA ASP A 40 20.25 -8.69 9.71
C ASP A 40 19.18 -7.77 10.31
N GLY A 41 18.06 -8.32 10.75
CA GLY A 41 16.94 -7.55 11.30
C GLY A 41 15.95 -7.06 10.26
N SER A 42 16.22 -7.25 8.96
CA SER A 42 15.24 -6.94 7.93
C SER A 42 14.08 -7.92 7.96
N VAL A 43 12.93 -7.50 7.46
CA VAL A 43 11.72 -8.34 7.47
C VAL A 43 11.10 -8.44 6.10
N LEU A 44 10.48 -9.58 5.85
CA LEU A 44 9.51 -9.78 4.78
C LEU A 44 8.16 -9.89 5.47
N VAL A 45 7.22 -9.05 5.10
CA VAL A 45 5.92 -9.00 5.76
C VAL A 45 4.81 -9.11 4.74
N TRP A 46 3.86 -9.99 5.00
CA TRP A 46 2.64 -10.11 4.20
C TRP A 46 1.56 -9.27 4.84
N LEU A 47 1.06 -8.29 4.09
CA LEU A 47 -0.02 -7.40 4.49
C LEU A 47 -1.27 -7.74 3.69
N GLU A 48 -2.43 -7.57 4.32
CA GLU A 48 -3.72 -7.87 3.70
C GLU A 48 -4.69 -6.70 3.86
N LEU A 49 -5.44 -6.42 2.80
CA LEU A 49 -6.55 -5.48 2.80
C LEU A 49 -7.67 -6.04 1.91
N ASN A 50 -8.88 -6.17 2.45
CA ASN A 50 -10.04 -6.71 1.72
C ASN A 50 -9.77 -8.09 1.09
N GLY A 51 -9.03 -8.95 1.79
CA GLY A 51 -8.71 -10.29 1.30
C GLY A 51 -7.59 -10.35 0.28
N ASN A 52 -6.98 -9.23 -0.06
CA ASN A 52 -5.86 -9.18 -1.01
C ASN A 52 -4.55 -8.93 -0.29
N THR A 53 -3.52 -9.60 -0.76
CA THR A 53 -2.21 -9.61 -0.13
C THR A 53 -1.21 -8.80 -0.95
N LEU A 54 -0.31 -8.13 -0.25
CA LEU A 54 0.94 -7.64 -0.80
C LEU A 54 2.07 -7.96 0.17
N MET A 55 3.31 -7.89 -0.33
CA MET A 55 4.50 -8.12 0.48
C MET A 55 5.28 -6.82 0.58
N VAL A 56 5.78 -6.54 1.79
CA VAL A 56 6.70 -5.42 2.06
C VAL A 56 8.06 -6.00 2.43
N CYS A 57 9.11 -5.42 1.87
CA CYS A 57 10.48 -5.83 2.17
C CYS A 57 11.40 -4.61 2.22
N ARG A 58 12.62 -4.83 2.72
CA ARG A 58 13.70 -3.84 2.62
C ARG A 58 14.22 -3.80 1.19
N THR A 59 14.69 -2.63 0.75
CA THR A 59 15.39 -2.49 -0.54
C THR A 59 16.60 -3.43 -0.59
N GLY A 60 16.92 -3.88 -1.79
CA GLY A 60 17.97 -4.86 -2.06
C GLY A 60 17.53 -5.87 -3.11
N TYR A 61 18.44 -6.74 -3.54
CA TYR A 61 18.18 -7.75 -4.58
C TYR A 61 17.58 -7.14 -5.85
N GLY A 62 18.09 -5.95 -6.25
CA GLY A 62 17.61 -5.24 -7.43
C GLY A 62 16.39 -4.36 -7.21
N LEU A 63 15.81 -4.36 -6.01
CA LEU A 63 14.65 -3.55 -5.68
C LEU A 63 15.07 -2.28 -4.95
N ARG A 64 14.48 -1.15 -5.35
CA ARG A 64 14.69 0.16 -4.74
C ARG A 64 13.37 0.83 -4.46
N SER A 65 13.37 1.78 -3.52
CA SER A 65 12.15 2.57 -3.26
C SER A 65 11.97 3.63 -4.34
N PRO A 66 10.74 4.12 -4.55
CA PRO A 66 10.50 5.23 -5.47
C PRO A 66 11.32 6.48 -5.16
N GLN A 67 11.54 6.77 -3.89
CA GLN A 67 12.35 7.90 -3.46
C GLN A 67 13.78 7.78 -3.96
N GLU A 68 14.37 6.58 -3.91
CA GLU A 68 15.70 6.32 -4.43
C GLU A 68 15.76 6.40 -5.95
N LEU A 69 14.69 5.93 -6.63
CA LEU A 69 14.61 5.93 -8.09
C LEU A 69 14.23 7.28 -8.68
N GLY A 70 13.62 8.17 -7.89
CA GLY A 70 13.09 9.44 -8.36
C GLY A 70 11.76 9.33 -9.08
N GLY A 71 11.04 8.25 -8.91
CA GLY A 71 9.72 8.04 -9.52
C GLY A 71 9.23 6.61 -9.41
N VAL A 72 8.06 6.35 -9.99
CA VAL A 72 7.44 5.02 -10.04
C VAL A 72 7.16 4.61 -11.47
N SER A 73 7.13 3.30 -11.72
CA SER A 73 6.70 2.74 -13.00
C SER A 73 5.28 2.17 -12.94
N GLU A 74 4.69 2.12 -11.73
CA GLU A 74 3.38 1.51 -11.53
C GLU A 74 2.67 2.10 -10.31
N LYS A 75 1.35 1.89 -10.26
CA LYS A 75 0.50 2.21 -9.11
C LYS A 75 -0.13 0.94 -8.61
N THR A 76 -0.33 0.83 -7.30
CA THR A 76 -1.12 -0.25 -6.72
C THR A 76 -2.56 0.21 -6.61
N ILE A 77 -3.48 -0.51 -7.24
CA ILE A 77 -4.91 -0.20 -7.23
C ILE A 77 -5.59 -1.15 -6.25
N CYS A 78 -6.27 -0.60 -5.27
CA CYS A 78 -7.01 -1.35 -4.27
C CYS A 78 -8.47 -0.90 -4.24
N TYR A 79 -9.40 -1.84 -4.38
CA TYR A 79 -10.81 -1.54 -4.13
C TYR A 79 -11.10 -1.78 -2.66
N VAL A 80 -11.72 -0.82 -2.03
CA VAL A 80 -12.02 -0.82 -0.60
C VAL A 80 -13.51 -0.61 -0.37
N ARG A 81 -13.96 -0.91 0.84
CA ARG A 81 -15.30 -0.57 1.29
C ARG A 81 -15.23 0.77 1.99
N ASP A 82 -16.30 1.58 1.83
CA ASP A 82 -16.38 2.91 2.46
C ASP A 82 -15.17 3.77 2.11
N ILE A 83 -15.07 4.13 0.85
CA ILE A 83 -13.96 4.94 0.33
C ILE A 83 -13.85 6.30 1.02
N ASP A 84 -14.96 6.89 1.44
CA ASP A 84 -14.94 8.18 2.15
C ASP A 84 -14.21 8.05 3.49
N ALA A 85 -14.53 7.03 4.27
CA ALA A 85 -13.84 6.78 5.54
C ALA A 85 -12.36 6.43 5.33
N HIS A 86 -12.07 5.67 4.27
CA HIS A 86 -10.70 5.31 3.94
C HIS A 86 -9.87 6.55 3.60
N TYR A 87 -10.44 7.46 2.82
CA TYR A 87 -9.82 8.73 2.47
C TYR A 87 -9.55 9.59 3.72
N ASP A 88 -10.55 9.72 4.60
CA ASP A 88 -10.41 10.50 5.83
C ASP A 88 -9.29 9.95 6.71
N ARG A 89 -9.16 8.63 6.78
CA ARG A 89 -8.11 7.94 7.52
C ARG A 89 -6.72 8.25 6.95
N ALA A 90 -6.60 8.22 5.63
CA ALA A 90 -5.35 8.52 4.94
C ALA A 90 -4.93 9.98 5.17
N VAL A 91 -5.86 10.91 5.05
CA VAL A 91 -5.61 12.33 5.31
C VAL A 91 -5.16 12.55 6.76
N ALA A 92 -5.82 11.92 7.72
CA ALA A 92 -5.47 12.04 9.14
C ALA A 92 -4.07 11.48 9.43
N ALA A 93 -3.59 10.52 8.65
CA ALA A 93 -2.25 9.96 8.78
C ALA A 93 -1.19 10.71 7.96
N ASN A 94 -1.54 11.88 7.41
CA ASN A 94 -0.67 12.73 6.61
C ASN A 94 -0.18 12.09 5.30
N ALA A 95 -1.01 11.27 4.67
CA ALA A 95 -0.72 10.79 3.33
C ALA A 95 -0.62 11.96 2.37
N THR A 96 0.30 11.88 1.42
CA THR A 96 0.37 12.86 0.33
C THR A 96 -0.74 12.55 -0.65
N ILE A 97 -1.74 13.41 -0.72
CA ILE A 97 -2.89 13.22 -1.61
C ILE A 97 -2.55 13.78 -2.99
N ASP A 98 -2.41 12.89 -3.97
CA ASP A 98 -2.13 13.25 -5.35
C ASP A 98 -3.40 13.58 -6.14
N ARG A 99 -4.49 12.89 -5.82
CA ARG A 99 -5.82 13.17 -6.36
C ARG A 99 -6.85 13.05 -5.26
N GLU A 100 -7.62 14.10 -5.08
CA GLU A 100 -8.67 14.14 -4.08
C GLU A 100 -9.79 13.17 -4.43
N LEU A 101 -10.62 12.86 -3.45
CA LEU A 101 -11.76 11.97 -3.59
C LEU A 101 -12.73 12.51 -4.63
N GLU A 102 -13.05 11.74 -5.65
CA GLU A 102 -13.99 12.13 -6.69
C GLU A 102 -14.68 10.93 -7.33
N ASP A 103 -15.86 11.17 -7.88
CA ASP A 103 -16.57 10.17 -8.67
C ASP A 103 -16.01 10.17 -10.10
N THR A 104 -15.78 8.99 -10.67
CA THR A 104 -15.32 8.86 -12.03
C THR A 104 -16.49 8.62 -12.98
N PRO A 105 -16.34 8.94 -14.29
CA PRO A 105 -17.41 8.66 -15.24
C PRO A 105 -17.61 7.17 -15.56
N TRP A 106 -16.73 6.30 -15.10
CA TRP A 106 -16.83 4.85 -15.34
C TRP A 106 -17.39 4.06 -14.15
N GLY A 107 -17.93 4.75 -13.13
CA GLY A 107 -18.75 4.09 -12.11
C GLY A 107 -18.06 3.75 -10.81
N ASP A 108 -16.93 4.38 -10.51
CA ASP A 108 -16.34 4.27 -9.18
C ASP A 108 -16.08 5.64 -8.56
N ARG A 109 -15.79 5.63 -7.26
CA ARG A 109 -15.33 6.79 -6.50
C ARG A 109 -13.93 6.48 -6.02
N ARG A 110 -12.99 7.41 -6.21
CA ARG A 110 -11.58 7.10 -6.00
C ARG A 110 -10.78 8.28 -5.47
N TYR A 111 -9.60 7.98 -4.92
CA TYR A 111 -8.55 8.97 -4.66
C TYR A 111 -7.18 8.33 -4.88
N GLU A 112 -6.15 9.15 -5.01
CA GLU A 112 -4.78 8.68 -5.12
C GLU A 112 -3.91 9.33 -4.06
N ALA A 113 -2.99 8.55 -3.48
CA ALA A 113 -2.08 9.00 -2.45
C ALA A 113 -0.71 8.36 -2.61
N ALA A 114 0.32 9.05 -2.17
CA ALA A 114 1.66 8.51 -2.04
C ALA A 114 1.97 8.22 -0.58
N ASP A 115 2.69 7.13 -0.34
CA ASP A 115 3.20 6.83 0.99
C ASP A 115 4.52 7.59 1.25
N PRO A 116 5.09 7.52 2.47
CA PRO A 116 6.28 8.32 2.80
C PRO A 116 7.52 8.05 1.94
N GLU A 117 7.62 6.88 1.31
CA GLU A 117 8.73 6.58 0.42
C GLU A 117 8.39 6.70 -1.07
N GLY A 118 7.18 7.20 -1.37
CA GLY A 118 6.80 7.55 -2.73
C GLY A 118 6.10 6.48 -3.55
N HIS A 119 5.79 5.31 -2.98
CA HIS A 119 4.90 4.37 -3.65
C HIS A 119 3.53 5.00 -3.82
N VAL A 120 2.92 4.84 -4.99
CA VAL A 120 1.65 5.46 -5.34
C VAL A 120 0.53 4.45 -5.25
N TRP A 121 -0.56 4.86 -4.58
CA TRP A 121 -1.72 4.05 -4.29
C TRP A 121 -2.96 4.69 -4.86
N HIS A 122 -3.78 3.88 -5.52
CA HIS A 122 -5.07 4.29 -6.06
C HIS A 122 -6.14 3.47 -5.34
N PHE A 123 -6.95 4.12 -4.51
CA PHE A 123 -8.04 3.46 -3.79
C PHE A 123 -9.37 3.84 -4.42
N ALA A 124 -10.26 2.86 -4.54
CA ALA A 124 -11.53 3.05 -5.21
C ALA A 124 -12.63 2.17 -4.60
N GLU A 125 -13.87 2.56 -4.88
CA GLU A 125 -15.06 1.79 -4.54
C GLU A 125 -16.07 1.94 -5.68
N PHE A 126 -16.67 0.83 -6.10
CA PHE A 126 -17.75 0.88 -7.08
C PHE A 126 -18.98 1.55 -6.46
N VAL A 127 -19.55 2.53 -7.15
CA VAL A 127 -20.69 3.33 -6.66
C VAL A 127 -21.91 3.23 -7.57
N GLY A 128 -22.02 2.14 -8.29
CA GLY A 128 -23.09 2.00 -9.24
C GLY A 128 -23.91 0.72 -9.11
#